data_7c4b351192cbf9f54ca931e9f3305b3d
#
_entry.id   7c4b351192cbf9f54ca931e9f3305b3d
#
_cell.length_a   1.000
_cell.length_b   1.000
_cell.length_c   1.000
_cell.angle_alpha   90.00
_cell.angle_beta   90.00
_cell.angle_gamma   90.00
#
_symmetry.space_group_name_H-M   'P 1'
#
loop_
_entity.id
_entity.type
_entity.pdbx_description
1 polymer ?
#
loop_
_entity_poly.entity_id
_entity_poly.type
_entity_poly.pdbx_seq_one_letter_code
_entity_poly.pdbx_strand_id
1 'polypeptide(L)'
;MTDQLYLSLWLNRHSRATRLRHFEQLLKLFPFSQRDQPQSTVSIHAIDSTQPPLLEQALNGPLDPEAIAPILRDYQGDDIAYSIESWWDLWQFGDSDPKLAPARVTLSCFGPDFDDGLASGHEDLRMDFGVDTNFLPQPEVPGSAKFIESNVKSLLRLVHQMESALPVAHRKLETESGENFADRLQQLLKATIA
;
A
#
# COMPACT_ATOMS: atom_id res chain seq x y z
N MET A 1 7.33 -6.22 -18.79
CA MET A 1 7.54 -6.93 -17.51
C MET A 1 6.73 -6.16 -16.47
N THR A 2 5.75 -6.77 -15.85
CA THR A 2 4.95 -6.16 -14.80
C THR A 2 5.72 -6.27 -13.49
N ASP A 3 5.73 -5.22 -12.72
CA ASP A 3 6.44 -5.11 -11.45
C ASP A 3 5.47 -4.67 -10.35
N GLN A 4 5.77 -4.91 -9.08
CA GLN A 4 4.93 -4.43 -7.98
C GLN A 4 5.31 -2.98 -7.64
N LEU A 5 4.32 -2.16 -7.28
CA LEU A 5 4.54 -0.77 -6.87
C LEU A 5 4.37 -0.63 -5.36
N TYR A 6 5.42 -0.12 -4.69
CA TYR A 6 5.47 0.07 -3.25
C TYR A 6 5.63 1.54 -2.87
N LEU A 7 4.96 1.93 -1.80
CA LEU A 7 5.28 3.14 -1.04
C LEU A 7 5.77 2.74 0.35
N SER A 8 7.01 3.05 0.64
CA SER A 8 7.63 2.87 1.96
C SER A 8 7.71 4.22 2.69
N LEU A 9 7.35 4.24 3.96
CA LEU A 9 7.41 5.42 4.82
C LEU A 9 8.23 5.13 6.07
N TRP A 10 9.14 6.04 6.40
CA TRP A 10 9.87 6.11 7.68
C TRP A 10 9.31 7.29 8.47
N LEU A 11 8.91 7.06 9.71
CA LEU A 11 8.22 8.03 10.54
C LEU A 11 9.11 8.55 11.67
N ASN A 12 9.00 9.84 11.96
CA ASN A 12 9.58 10.40 13.16
C ASN A 12 8.87 9.81 14.38
N ARG A 13 9.67 9.33 15.37
CA ARG A 13 9.15 8.79 16.63
C ARG A 13 8.22 7.58 16.45
N HIS A 14 8.50 6.71 15.47
CA HIS A 14 7.85 5.42 15.39
C HIS A 14 8.34 4.53 16.53
N SER A 15 7.43 4.03 17.34
CA SER A 15 7.73 3.23 18.52
C SER A 15 6.53 2.38 18.89
N ARG A 16 6.70 1.40 19.76
CA ARG A 16 5.59 0.60 20.30
C ARG A 16 4.40 1.46 20.75
N ALA A 17 4.66 2.59 21.40
CA ALA A 17 3.62 3.47 21.93
C ALA A 17 2.86 4.27 20.85
N THR A 18 3.47 4.54 19.71
CA THR A 18 2.91 5.38 18.65
C THR A 18 2.48 4.60 17.41
N ARG A 19 3.04 3.40 17.22
CA ARG A 19 2.86 2.56 16.03
C ARG A 19 1.40 2.34 15.67
N LEU A 20 0.61 1.84 16.61
CA LEU A 20 -0.80 1.55 16.38
C LEU A 20 -1.57 2.80 15.93
N ARG A 21 -1.33 3.94 16.59
CA ARG A 21 -1.96 5.22 16.20
C ARG A 21 -1.57 5.64 14.79
N HIS A 22 -0.31 5.49 14.40
CA HIS A 22 0.13 5.81 13.03
C HIS A 22 -0.55 4.89 12.02
N PHE A 23 -0.65 3.59 12.34
CA PHE A 23 -1.32 2.65 11.46
C PHE A 23 -2.83 2.89 11.37
N GLU A 24 -3.50 3.16 12.48
CA GLU A 24 -4.92 3.56 12.49
C GLU A 24 -5.17 4.83 11.64
N GLN A 25 -4.26 5.81 11.70
CA GLN A 25 -4.33 7.01 10.85
C GLN A 25 -4.17 6.66 9.37
N LEU A 26 -3.21 5.80 9.03
CA LEU A 26 -3.03 5.31 7.67
C LEU A 26 -4.30 4.62 7.15
N LEU A 27 -4.89 3.72 7.94
CA LEU A 27 -6.10 2.99 7.56
C LEU A 27 -7.29 3.92 7.32
N LYS A 28 -7.44 4.98 8.12
CA LYS A 28 -8.51 5.99 7.94
C LYS A 28 -8.32 6.88 6.71
N LEU A 29 -7.08 7.08 6.28
CA LEU A 29 -6.77 7.88 5.08
C LEU A 29 -6.90 7.07 3.79
N PHE A 30 -6.70 5.75 3.89
CA PHE A 30 -6.67 4.90 2.71
C PHE A 30 -8.07 4.77 2.09
N PRO A 31 -8.23 5.01 0.77
CA PRO A 31 -9.52 4.99 0.09
C PRO A 31 -9.93 3.55 -0.27
N PHE A 32 -10.24 2.74 0.74
CA PHE A 32 -10.69 1.37 0.52
C PHE A 32 -11.94 1.32 -0.35
N SER A 33 -11.98 0.33 -1.25
CA SER A 33 -13.12 0.10 -2.11
C SER A 33 -14.41 -0.14 -1.30
N GLN A 34 -15.49 0.50 -1.75
CA GLN A 34 -16.84 0.30 -1.21
C GLN A 34 -17.70 -0.56 -2.16
N ARG A 35 -17.08 -1.13 -3.19
CA ARG A 35 -17.76 -1.99 -4.16
C ARG A 35 -17.85 -3.41 -3.63
N ASP A 36 -18.66 -4.25 -4.31
CA ASP A 36 -18.62 -5.69 -4.10
C ASP A 36 -17.24 -6.23 -4.46
N GLN A 37 -16.60 -6.87 -3.49
CA GLN A 37 -15.19 -7.24 -3.54
C GLN A 37 -14.95 -8.54 -2.77
N PRO A 38 -13.86 -9.26 -3.04
CA PRO A 38 -13.44 -10.38 -2.20
C PRO A 38 -13.16 -9.92 -0.76
N GLN A 39 -13.09 -10.89 0.15
CA GLN A 39 -12.79 -10.63 1.56
C GLN A 39 -11.48 -9.87 1.73
N SER A 40 -11.42 -8.98 2.70
CA SER A 40 -10.18 -8.42 3.22
C SER A 40 -9.59 -9.35 4.27
N THR A 41 -8.27 -9.31 4.49
CA THR A 41 -7.60 -10.14 5.48
C THR A 41 -6.74 -9.29 6.39
N VAL A 42 -6.87 -9.49 7.71
CA VAL A 42 -5.95 -8.96 8.71
C VAL A 42 -5.03 -10.07 9.14
N SER A 43 -3.72 -9.85 9.04
CA SER A 43 -2.70 -10.79 9.49
C SER A 43 -1.76 -10.11 10.48
N ILE A 44 -1.36 -10.83 11.51
CA ILE A 44 -0.41 -10.36 12.53
C ILE A 44 0.74 -11.36 12.58
N HIS A 45 1.94 -10.89 12.36
CA HIS A 45 3.16 -11.68 12.37
C HIS A 45 4.04 -11.29 13.55
N ALA A 46 4.82 -12.23 14.07
CA ALA A 46 5.86 -11.98 15.06
C ALA A 46 7.21 -12.41 14.52
N ILE A 47 8.26 -11.72 14.94
CA ILE A 47 9.65 -11.99 14.63
C ILE A 47 9.99 -11.61 13.18
N ASP A 48 9.45 -12.33 12.19
CA ASP A 48 9.69 -12.09 10.78
C ASP A 48 8.52 -12.60 9.91
N SER A 49 8.54 -12.24 8.62
CA SER A 49 7.48 -12.60 7.67
C SER A 49 7.49 -14.06 7.22
N THR A 50 8.53 -14.84 7.55
CA THR A 50 8.63 -16.26 7.18
C THR A 50 7.92 -17.15 8.18
N GLN A 51 7.62 -16.64 9.38
CA GLN A 51 6.87 -17.37 10.41
C GLN A 51 5.38 -17.35 10.09
N PRO A 52 4.65 -18.42 10.48
CA PRO A 52 3.19 -18.39 10.40
C PRO A 52 2.62 -17.21 11.19
N PRO A 53 1.54 -16.57 10.71
CA PRO A 53 0.92 -15.47 11.42
C PRO A 53 0.38 -15.92 12.79
N LEU A 54 0.50 -15.07 13.80
CA LEU A 54 -0.13 -15.26 15.12
C LEU A 54 -1.66 -15.19 15.00
N LEU A 55 -2.14 -14.37 14.07
CA LEU A 55 -3.55 -14.20 13.73
C LEU A 55 -3.66 -14.02 12.22
N GLU A 56 -4.63 -14.72 11.62
CA GLU A 56 -5.11 -14.44 10.28
C GLU A 56 -6.63 -14.45 10.31
N GLN A 57 -7.26 -13.34 9.99
CA GLN A 57 -8.70 -13.18 10.05
C GLN A 57 -9.25 -12.56 8.77
N ALA A 58 -10.16 -13.29 8.13
CA ALA A 58 -10.91 -12.77 6.99
C ALA A 58 -12.07 -11.86 7.47
N LEU A 59 -12.25 -10.75 6.78
CA LEU A 59 -13.27 -9.75 7.02
C LEU A 59 -14.20 -9.67 5.81
N ASN A 60 -15.50 -9.72 6.06
CA ASN A 60 -16.52 -9.63 5.02
C ASN A 60 -16.93 -8.16 4.80
N GLY A 61 -17.18 -7.82 3.54
CA GLY A 61 -17.62 -6.49 3.14
C GLY A 61 -16.49 -5.44 3.11
N PRO A 62 -16.85 -4.15 2.94
CA PRO A 62 -15.90 -3.05 2.95
C PRO A 62 -15.12 -3.00 4.26
N LEU A 63 -13.82 -2.73 4.15
CA LEU A 63 -12.95 -2.66 5.31
C LEU A 63 -13.31 -1.45 6.19
N ASP A 64 -13.59 -1.73 7.46
CA ASP A 64 -13.84 -0.71 8.48
C ASP A 64 -12.60 -0.57 9.40
N PRO A 65 -11.84 0.53 9.30
CA PRO A 65 -10.68 0.76 10.16
C PRO A 65 -10.99 0.74 11.65
N GLU A 66 -12.19 1.12 12.07
CA GLU A 66 -12.57 1.15 13.48
C GLU A 66 -12.83 -0.24 14.04
N ALA A 67 -13.29 -1.18 13.20
CA ALA A 67 -13.46 -2.58 13.58
C ALA A 67 -12.13 -3.33 13.73
N ILE A 68 -11.08 -2.88 13.04
CA ILE A 68 -9.75 -3.51 13.08
C ILE A 68 -8.94 -3.08 14.31
N ALA A 69 -9.06 -1.84 14.75
CA ALA A 69 -8.26 -1.29 15.83
C ALA A 69 -8.26 -2.14 17.12
N PRO A 70 -9.41 -2.69 17.60
CA PRO A 70 -9.41 -3.59 18.76
C PRO A 70 -8.56 -4.86 18.53
N ILE A 71 -8.62 -5.45 17.34
CA ILE A 71 -7.86 -6.67 17.00
C ILE A 71 -6.36 -6.40 17.13
N LEU A 72 -5.89 -5.27 16.59
CA LEU A 72 -4.47 -4.92 16.62
C LEU A 72 -3.97 -4.58 18.02
N ARG A 73 -4.83 -4.07 18.91
CA ARG A 73 -4.47 -3.69 20.30
C ARG A 73 -4.06 -4.87 21.14
N ASP A 74 -4.55 -6.06 20.86
CA ASP A 74 -4.21 -7.27 21.60
C ASP A 74 -2.80 -7.79 21.29
N TYR A 75 -2.16 -7.27 20.24
CA TYR A 75 -0.85 -7.70 19.77
C TYR A 75 0.13 -6.52 19.70
N GLN A 76 0.85 -6.27 20.78
CA GLN A 76 1.78 -5.15 20.88
C GLN A 76 3.17 -5.61 21.35
N GLY A 77 3.97 -6.14 20.43
CA GLY A 77 5.39 -6.43 20.62
C GLY A 77 6.25 -5.55 19.73
N ASP A 78 7.49 -5.31 20.08
CA ASP A 78 8.42 -4.58 19.19
C ASP A 78 8.79 -5.43 17.95
N ASP A 79 8.64 -6.74 18.07
CA ASP A 79 8.82 -7.77 17.04
C ASP A 79 7.54 -8.09 16.23
N ILE A 80 6.45 -7.30 16.40
CA ILE A 80 5.17 -7.54 15.74
C ILE A 80 5.04 -6.68 14.47
N ALA A 81 4.55 -7.30 13.40
CA ALA A 81 4.05 -6.60 12.22
C ALA A 81 2.54 -6.84 12.01
N TYR A 82 1.85 -5.80 11.55
CA TYR A 82 0.47 -5.87 11.09
C TYR A 82 0.46 -5.83 9.56
N SER A 83 -0.37 -6.64 8.94
CA SER A 83 -0.62 -6.61 7.51
C SER A 83 -2.11 -6.67 7.24
N ILE A 84 -2.60 -5.79 6.39
CA ILE A 84 -4.00 -5.75 5.97
C ILE A 84 -4.03 -5.82 4.45
N GLU A 85 -4.56 -6.94 3.95
CA GLU A 85 -4.87 -7.12 2.56
C GLU A 85 -6.30 -6.66 2.31
N SER A 86 -6.50 -5.76 1.35
CA SER A 86 -7.79 -5.18 1.02
C SER A 86 -7.82 -4.70 -0.44
N TRP A 87 -8.74 -3.79 -0.76
CA TRP A 87 -9.03 -3.41 -2.14
C TRP A 87 -9.13 -1.90 -2.29
N TRP A 88 -8.65 -1.41 -3.45
CA TRP A 88 -8.73 -0.01 -3.87
C TRP A 88 -9.32 0.08 -5.27
N ASP A 89 -10.27 0.99 -5.50
CA ASP A 89 -10.87 1.19 -6.82
C ASP A 89 -9.91 1.90 -7.76
N LEU A 90 -9.38 1.16 -8.73
CA LEU A 90 -8.50 1.66 -9.78
C LEU A 90 -9.08 1.35 -11.16
N TRP A 91 -8.79 2.20 -12.13
CA TRP A 91 -9.01 1.89 -13.51
C TRP A 91 -8.08 0.75 -13.94
N GLN A 92 -8.67 -0.33 -14.42
CA GLN A 92 -7.97 -1.53 -14.87
C GLN A 92 -8.23 -1.74 -16.35
N PHE A 93 -7.22 -2.31 -17.01
CA PHE A 93 -7.20 -2.58 -18.44
C PHE A 93 -7.11 -4.10 -18.64
N GLY A 94 -7.98 -4.64 -19.46
CA GLY A 94 -8.02 -6.03 -19.86
C GLY A 94 -8.38 -6.14 -21.32
N ASP A 95 -8.89 -7.30 -21.74
CA ASP A 95 -9.33 -7.55 -23.12
C ASP A 95 -10.60 -6.76 -23.53
N SER A 96 -11.19 -6.04 -22.59
CA SER A 96 -12.39 -5.21 -22.77
C SER A 96 -12.11 -3.75 -22.44
N ASP A 97 -13.14 -2.91 -22.58
CA ASP A 97 -13.06 -1.49 -22.24
C ASP A 97 -12.55 -1.26 -20.80
N PRO A 98 -11.80 -0.16 -20.56
CA PRO A 98 -11.32 0.19 -19.23
C PRO A 98 -12.47 0.26 -18.22
N LYS A 99 -12.29 -0.38 -17.06
CA LYS A 99 -13.30 -0.38 -16.00
C LYS A 99 -12.69 0.02 -14.65
N LEU A 100 -13.48 0.74 -13.86
CA LEU A 100 -13.15 1.01 -12.47
C LEU A 100 -13.53 -0.21 -11.62
N ALA A 101 -12.53 -0.89 -11.06
CA ALA A 101 -12.71 -2.13 -10.33
C ALA A 101 -11.76 -2.22 -9.12
N PRO A 102 -12.11 -3.01 -8.09
CA PRO A 102 -11.23 -3.25 -6.96
C PRO A 102 -9.91 -3.89 -7.41
N ALA A 103 -8.79 -3.24 -7.09
CA ALA A 103 -7.43 -3.77 -7.19
C ALA A 103 -6.94 -4.13 -5.80
N ARG A 104 -6.25 -5.26 -5.69
CA ARG A 104 -5.69 -5.73 -4.42
C ARG A 104 -4.59 -4.79 -3.95
N VAL A 105 -4.61 -4.48 -2.66
CA VAL A 105 -3.60 -3.67 -1.98
C VAL A 105 -3.25 -4.31 -0.64
N THR A 106 -2.02 -4.11 -0.19
CA THR A 106 -1.59 -4.55 1.14
C THR A 106 -1.01 -3.37 1.90
N LEU A 107 -1.48 -3.14 3.11
CA LEU A 107 -0.96 -2.13 4.02
C LEU A 107 -0.28 -2.82 5.20
N SER A 108 0.99 -2.53 5.42
CA SER A 108 1.79 -3.13 6.48
C SER A 108 2.36 -2.08 7.42
N CYS A 109 2.47 -2.46 8.70
CA CYS A 109 3.10 -1.65 9.74
C CYS A 109 4.02 -2.54 10.55
N PHE A 110 5.30 -2.18 10.59
CA PHE A 110 6.35 -2.98 11.19
C PHE A 110 6.71 -2.46 12.58
N GLY A 111 6.99 -3.39 13.50
CA GLY A 111 7.59 -3.08 14.78
C GLY A 111 9.09 -2.81 14.62
N PRO A 112 9.71 -2.07 15.55
CA PRO A 112 11.12 -1.69 15.45
C PRO A 112 12.09 -2.88 15.44
N ASP A 113 11.70 -4.03 15.97
CA ASP A 113 12.52 -5.24 16.03
C ASP A 113 12.03 -6.34 15.09
N PHE A 114 10.98 -6.07 14.29
CA PHE A 114 10.47 -7.03 13.32
C PHE A 114 11.47 -7.22 12.17
N ASP A 115 11.79 -8.48 11.82
CA ASP A 115 12.70 -8.85 10.75
C ASP A 115 14.08 -8.15 10.87
N ASP A 116 14.66 -8.21 12.08
CA ASP A 116 15.88 -7.48 12.47
C ASP A 116 15.80 -5.95 12.33
N GLY A 117 14.63 -5.44 12.07
CA GLY A 117 14.12 -4.09 12.14
C GLY A 117 15.10 -2.95 11.92
N LEU A 118 15.44 -2.23 12.99
CA LEU A 118 16.33 -1.06 12.93
C LEU A 118 17.73 -1.35 12.40
N ALA A 119 18.22 -2.58 12.55
CA ALA A 119 19.54 -2.97 12.04
C ALA A 119 19.56 -3.11 10.51
N SER A 120 18.43 -3.45 9.91
CA SER A 120 18.25 -3.60 8.45
C SER A 120 17.78 -2.32 7.75
N GLY A 121 17.36 -1.30 8.51
CA GLY A 121 16.85 -0.04 7.96
C GLY A 121 15.47 -0.13 7.34
N HIS A 122 14.64 -1.08 7.83
CA HIS A 122 13.28 -1.27 7.36
C HIS A 122 12.42 0.00 7.51
N GLU A 123 11.48 0.13 6.59
CA GLU A 123 10.40 1.10 6.69
C GLU A 123 9.47 0.79 7.87
N ASP A 124 8.84 1.84 8.40
CA ASP A 124 7.84 1.72 9.47
C ASP A 124 6.46 1.32 8.92
N LEU A 125 6.11 1.85 7.75
CA LEU A 125 4.89 1.54 7.01
C LEU A 125 5.21 1.22 5.56
N ARG A 126 4.54 0.21 5.00
CA ARG A 126 4.59 -0.12 3.57
C ARG A 126 3.18 -0.26 3.01
N MET A 127 2.98 0.26 1.82
CA MET A 127 1.80 0.02 1.01
C MET A 127 2.21 -0.62 -0.30
N ASP A 128 1.66 -1.78 -0.59
CA ASP A 128 1.75 -2.45 -1.88
C ASP A 128 0.48 -2.12 -2.67
N PHE A 129 0.65 -1.49 -3.81
CA PHE A 129 -0.46 -1.08 -4.69
C PHE A 129 -0.71 -2.09 -5.83
N GLY A 130 -0.10 -3.27 -5.76
CA GLY A 130 -0.17 -4.27 -6.81
C GLY A 130 0.68 -3.90 -8.03
N VAL A 131 0.25 -4.34 -9.20
CA VAL A 131 1.03 -4.20 -10.43
C VAL A 131 1.13 -2.74 -10.89
N ASP A 132 2.35 -2.34 -11.24
CA ASP A 132 2.68 -0.97 -11.68
C ASP A 132 1.99 -0.56 -12.98
N THR A 133 1.54 -1.52 -13.80
CA THR A 133 0.79 -1.26 -15.03
C THR A 133 -0.53 -0.54 -14.81
N ASN A 134 -1.09 -0.56 -13.60
CA ASN A 134 -2.24 0.26 -13.22
C ASN A 134 -1.91 1.76 -13.18
N PHE A 135 -0.63 2.13 -13.13
CA PHE A 135 -0.14 3.51 -12.98
C PHE A 135 0.80 3.95 -14.10
N LEU A 136 1.10 3.07 -15.05
CA LEU A 136 2.04 3.36 -16.14
C LEU A 136 1.32 3.39 -17.49
N PRO A 137 1.71 4.30 -18.42
CA PRO A 137 1.15 4.35 -19.77
C PRO A 137 1.23 2.99 -20.47
N GLN A 138 0.15 2.60 -21.12
CA GLN A 138 0.04 1.39 -21.93
C GLN A 138 -0.21 1.78 -23.40
N PRO A 139 0.85 1.97 -24.22
CA PRO A 139 0.72 2.47 -25.58
C PRO A 139 -0.12 1.58 -26.49
N GLU A 140 -0.15 0.28 -26.20
CA GLU A 140 -0.92 -0.73 -26.92
C GLU A 140 -2.43 -0.70 -26.67
N VAL A 141 -2.86 0.03 -25.61
CA VAL A 141 -4.28 0.17 -25.23
C VAL A 141 -4.77 1.58 -25.57
N PRO A 142 -5.51 1.78 -26.69
CA PRO A 142 -6.01 3.08 -27.10
C PRO A 142 -6.85 3.74 -26.01
N GLY A 143 -6.59 5.00 -25.70
CA GLY A 143 -7.33 5.77 -24.70
C GLY A 143 -6.98 5.48 -23.24
N SER A 144 -6.03 4.57 -22.95
CA SER A 144 -5.60 4.23 -21.59
C SER A 144 -5.03 5.44 -20.84
N ALA A 145 -4.38 6.35 -21.50
CA ALA A 145 -3.69 7.51 -20.89
C ALA A 145 -4.55 8.29 -19.90
N LYS A 146 -5.82 8.59 -20.25
CA LYS A 146 -6.76 9.32 -19.39
C LYS A 146 -7.05 8.58 -18.08
N PHE A 147 -7.21 7.29 -18.14
CA PHE A 147 -7.55 6.44 -16.99
C PHE A 147 -6.33 6.23 -16.09
N ILE A 148 -5.16 6.02 -16.68
CA ILE A 148 -3.88 5.95 -15.97
C ILE A 148 -3.59 7.29 -15.27
N GLU A 149 -3.80 8.42 -15.94
CA GLU A 149 -3.67 9.74 -15.32
C GLU A 149 -4.57 9.86 -14.07
N SER A 150 -5.78 9.31 -14.12
CA SER A 150 -6.69 9.27 -12.97
C SER A 150 -6.12 8.43 -11.82
N ASN A 151 -5.58 7.24 -12.09
CA ASN A 151 -4.95 6.39 -11.08
C ASN A 151 -3.72 7.09 -10.46
N VAL A 152 -2.84 7.64 -11.29
CA VAL A 152 -1.65 8.39 -10.83
C VAL A 152 -2.05 9.58 -9.96
N LYS A 153 -3.05 10.36 -10.36
CA LYS A 153 -3.56 11.47 -9.54
C LYS A 153 -4.10 11.01 -8.19
N SER A 154 -4.78 9.86 -8.16
CA SER A 154 -5.30 9.26 -6.93
C SER A 154 -4.16 8.82 -6.02
N LEU A 155 -3.13 8.18 -6.57
CA LEU A 155 -1.92 7.77 -5.84
C LEU A 155 -1.18 8.99 -5.25
N LEU A 156 -0.91 10.01 -6.06
CA LEU A 156 -0.20 11.21 -5.60
C LEU A 156 -0.99 11.97 -4.53
N ARG A 157 -2.32 12.03 -4.65
CA ARG A 157 -3.19 12.62 -3.62
C ARG A 157 -3.10 11.84 -2.31
N LEU A 158 -3.13 10.52 -2.37
CA LEU A 158 -3.00 9.66 -1.21
C LEU A 158 -1.65 9.87 -0.52
N VAL A 159 -0.54 9.87 -1.28
CA VAL A 159 0.81 10.15 -0.76
C VAL A 159 0.86 11.51 -0.05
N HIS A 160 0.31 12.55 -0.66
CA HIS A 160 0.27 13.89 -0.06
C HIS A 160 -0.57 13.95 1.22
N GLN A 161 -1.70 13.25 1.26
CA GLN A 161 -2.53 13.14 2.47
C GLN A 161 -1.79 12.45 3.61
N MET A 162 -1.04 11.37 3.31
CA MET A 162 -0.21 10.68 4.30
C MET A 162 0.91 11.57 4.84
N GLU A 163 1.62 12.30 3.98
CA GLU A 163 2.66 13.25 4.41
C GLU A 163 2.10 14.38 5.29
N SER A 164 0.87 14.78 5.05
CA SER A 164 0.21 15.84 5.83
C SER A 164 -0.30 15.36 7.18
N ALA A 165 -0.67 14.10 7.30
CA ALA A 165 -1.32 13.55 8.50
C ALA A 165 -0.37 12.73 9.40
N LEU A 166 0.67 12.14 8.82
CA LEU A 166 1.64 11.31 9.51
C LEU A 166 2.97 12.06 9.68
N PRO A 167 3.75 11.80 10.74
CA PRO A 167 5.05 12.44 10.95
C PRO A 167 6.14 11.82 10.04
N VAL A 168 5.94 11.88 8.73
CA VAL A 168 6.85 11.27 7.74
C VAL A 168 8.22 11.96 7.78
N ALA A 169 9.27 11.19 8.03
CA ALA A 169 10.66 11.63 7.95
C ALA A 169 11.24 11.40 6.55
N HIS A 170 10.93 10.26 5.96
CA HIS A 170 11.40 9.86 4.65
C HIS A 170 10.34 9.00 3.97
N ARG A 171 10.29 9.05 2.63
CA ARG A 171 9.45 8.18 1.81
C ARG A 171 10.15 7.71 0.56
N LYS A 172 9.73 6.56 0.04
CA LYS A 172 10.22 6.00 -1.21
C LYS A 172 9.05 5.37 -1.96
N LEU A 173 8.83 5.80 -3.18
CA LEU A 173 7.87 5.20 -4.10
C LEU A 173 8.66 4.51 -5.21
N GLU A 174 8.65 3.19 -5.19
CA GLU A 174 9.49 2.38 -6.05
C GLU A 174 8.79 1.11 -6.52
N THR A 175 9.37 0.50 -7.54
CA THR A 175 8.95 -0.82 -7.99
C THR A 175 9.77 -1.91 -7.27
N GLU A 176 9.32 -3.16 -7.35
CA GLU A 176 10.01 -4.32 -6.79
C GLU A 176 11.46 -4.45 -7.30
N SER A 177 11.72 -4.03 -8.55
CA SER A 177 13.08 -3.96 -9.10
C SER A 177 13.95 -2.86 -8.49
N GLY A 178 13.41 -2.04 -7.59
CA GLY A 178 14.11 -0.92 -6.95
C GLY A 178 14.18 0.36 -7.78
N GLU A 179 13.50 0.40 -8.93
CA GLU A 179 13.42 1.62 -9.74
C GLU A 179 12.50 2.66 -9.08
N ASN A 180 12.93 3.92 -9.10
CA ASN A 180 12.08 5.02 -8.68
C ASN A 180 10.89 5.17 -9.63
N PHE A 181 9.67 5.12 -9.10
CA PHE A 181 8.46 5.17 -9.92
C PHE A 181 8.33 6.46 -10.74
N ALA A 182 8.74 7.60 -10.20
CA ALA A 182 8.67 8.88 -10.92
C ALA A 182 9.58 8.89 -12.15
N ASP A 183 10.78 8.31 -12.03
CA ASP A 183 11.73 8.19 -13.14
C ASP A 183 11.19 7.25 -14.22
N ARG A 184 10.62 6.12 -13.81
CA ARG A 184 10.00 5.14 -14.71
C ARG A 184 8.80 5.73 -15.46
N LEU A 185 7.91 6.44 -14.75
CA LEU A 185 6.78 7.14 -15.35
C LEU A 185 7.24 8.18 -16.37
N GLN A 186 8.28 8.96 -16.05
CA GLN A 186 8.82 9.98 -16.94
C GLN A 186 9.45 9.38 -18.21
N GLN A 187 10.14 8.24 -18.10
CA GLN A 187 10.72 7.54 -19.25
C GLN A 187 9.63 7.06 -20.21
N LEU A 188 8.56 6.45 -19.69
CA LEU A 188 7.45 5.95 -20.50
C LEU A 188 6.66 7.08 -21.17
N LEU A 189 6.43 8.19 -20.47
CA LEU A 189 5.79 9.37 -21.07
C LEU A 189 6.60 9.94 -22.25
N LYS A 190 7.94 9.99 -22.14
CA LYS A 190 8.82 10.44 -23.24
C LYS A 190 8.74 9.48 -24.44
N ALA A 191 8.70 8.17 -24.19
CA ALA A 191 8.60 7.17 -25.25
C ALA A 191 7.23 7.18 -25.98
N THR A 192 6.16 7.62 -25.30
CA THR A 192 4.81 7.69 -25.89
C THR A 192 4.61 8.94 -26.77
N ILE A 193 5.44 9.99 -26.58
CA ILE A 193 5.35 11.25 -27.33
C ILE A 193 6.29 11.27 -28.55
N ALA A 194 7.25 10.36 -28.64
CA ALA A 194 8.19 10.20 -29.73
C ALA A 194 7.65 9.27 -30.84
#